data_bab89e6cd41a6df1d6b907140e648973
#
_entry.id   bab89e6cd41a6df1d6b907140e648973
#
_cell.length_a   1.000
_cell.length_b   1.000
_cell.length_c   1.000
_cell.angle_alpha   90.00
_cell.angle_beta   90.00
_cell.angle_gamma   90.00
#
_symmetry.space_group_name_H-M   'P 1'
#
loop_
_entity.id
_entity.type
_entity.pdbx_description
1 polymer ?
#
loop_
_entity_poly.entity_id
_entity_poly.type
_entity_poly.pdbx_seq_one_letter_code
_entity_poly.pdbx_strand_id
1 'polypeptide(L)'
;MAPTEELSSGEIYPLKTWEELLEWTGQNLHNVIVNTKKLCSRVSPHSPSHPKTLVCHDMKGGYLEDRLFSGSKNKDAYRFYHWSGIDTFVYFSHHFVTIHPPGWINTAHHHGVKVLGTLITEWDEGANICQKMLANEDSVAACVSQLVKIANYHSFEGWLSILK
;
A
#
# COMPACT_ATOMS: atom_id res chain seq x y z
N MET A 1 14.12 -23.54 28.97
CA MET A 1 14.33 -22.80 27.73
C MET A 1 13.07 -23.04 26.90
N ALA A 2 12.22 -22.03 26.78
CA ALA A 2 11.05 -22.09 25.90
C ALA A 2 11.55 -21.97 24.45
N PRO A 3 10.95 -22.70 23.48
CA PRO A 3 11.30 -22.55 22.08
C PRO A 3 10.90 -21.16 21.63
N THR A 4 11.86 -20.40 21.12
CA THR A 4 11.61 -19.18 20.39
C THR A 4 10.84 -19.58 19.12
N GLU A 5 9.53 -19.28 19.10
CA GLU A 5 8.74 -19.34 17.87
C GLU A 5 9.42 -18.40 16.86
N GLU A 6 10.03 -18.96 15.83
CA GLU A 6 10.38 -18.24 14.62
C GLU A 6 9.06 -17.75 14.01
N LEU A 7 8.73 -16.49 14.27
CA LEU A 7 7.70 -15.77 13.53
C LEU A 7 8.11 -15.85 12.06
N SER A 8 7.38 -16.64 11.28
CA SER A 8 7.55 -16.68 9.83
C SER A 8 7.45 -15.25 9.31
N SER A 9 8.52 -14.72 8.76
CA SER A 9 8.58 -13.37 8.22
C SER A 9 7.71 -13.32 6.97
N GLY A 10 6.44 -12.97 7.12
CA GLY A 10 5.57 -12.71 5.98
C GLY A 10 6.14 -11.55 5.16
N GLU A 11 5.95 -11.60 3.87
CA GLU A 11 6.36 -10.58 2.92
C GLU A 11 5.14 -10.06 2.19
N ILE A 12 5.13 -8.78 1.83
CA ILE A 12 4.13 -8.16 0.96
C ILE A 12 4.70 -8.00 -0.44
N TYR A 13 3.85 -8.21 -1.44
CA TYR A 13 4.20 -8.05 -2.85
C TYR A 13 3.13 -7.24 -3.57
N PRO A 14 3.50 -6.54 -4.66
CA PRO A 14 2.54 -5.88 -5.54
C PRO A 14 1.78 -6.91 -6.37
N LEU A 15 0.63 -6.51 -6.91
CA LEU A 15 -0.03 -7.27 -7.97
C LEU A 15 0.46 -6.73 -9.32
N LYS A 16 0.80 -7.63 -10.22
CA LYS A 16 1.43 -7.30 -11.50
C LYS A 16 0.49 -7.45 -12.68
N THR A 17 -0.54 -8.29 -12.56
CA THR A 17 -1.45 -8.62 -13.65
C THR A 17 -2.90 -8.36 -13.28
N TRP A 18 -3.74 -8.25 -14.32
CA TRP A 18 -5.18 -8.14 -14.17
C TRP A 18 -5.78 -9.36 -13.47
N GLU A 19 -5.29 -10.53 -13.80
CA GLU A 19 -5.73 -11.80 -13.24
C GLU A 19 -5.40 -11.89 -11.74
N GLU A 20 -4.19 -11.49 -11.34
CA GLU A 20 -3.80 -11.42 -9.91
C GLU A 20 -4.72 -10.49 -9.11
N LEU A 21 -5.15 -9.37 -9.69
CA LEU A 21 -6.09 -8.47 -9.04
C LEU A 21 -7.46 -9.13 -8.84
N LEU A 22 -8.01 -9.76 -9.89
CA LEU A 22 -9.33 -10.40 -9.83
C LEU A 22 -9.37 -11.60 -8.86
N GLU A 23 -8.29 -12.36 -8.80
CA GLU A 23 -8.14 -13.55 -7.96
C GLU A 23 -7.68 -13.23 -6.53
N TRP A 24 -7.43 -11.97 -6.22
CA TRP A 24 -6.94 -11.60 -4.90
C TRP A 24 -7.99 -11.87 -3.81
N THR A 25 -7.63 -12.66 -2.80
CA THR A 25 -8.53 -13.09 -1.71
C THR A 25 -8.06 -12.69 -0.31
N GLY A 26 -6.86 -12.12 -0.18
CA GLY A 26 -6.23 -11.87 1.12
C GLY A 26 -5.61 -13.13 1.75
N GLN A 27 -5.96 -14.31 1.28
CA GLN A 27 -5.43 -15.59 1.80
C GLN A 27 -4.07 -15.97 1.20
N ASN A 28 -3.67 -15.31 0.12
CA ASN A 28 -2.37 -15.53 -0.53
C ASN A 28 -1.18 -15.04 0.31
N LEU A 29 -1.44 -14.38 1.41
CA LEU A 29 -0.46 -13.95 2.39
C LEU A 29 -0.37 -14.99 3.50
N HIS A 30 0.27 -16.10 3.23
CA HIS A 30 0.68 -17.20 4.14
C HIS A 30 0.29 -17.01 5.63
N ASN A 31 -1.01 -17.05 5.96
CA ASN A 31 -1.57 -17.00 7.34
C ASN A 31 -1.06 -15.87 8.26
N VAL A 32 -0.49 -14.80 7.70
CA VAL A 32 -0.06 -13.66 8.50
C VAL A 32 -1.23 -12.72 8.69
N ILE A 33 -1.71 -12.62 9.93
CA ILE A 33 -2.67 -11.58 10.32
C ILE A 33 -1.94 -10.25 10.15
N VAL A 34 -2.28 -9.50 9.11
CA VAL A 34 -1.78 -8.13 8.92
C VAL A 34 -2.43 -7.24 9.97
N ASN A 35 -1.79 -7.14 11.13
CA ASN A 35 -2.29 -6.33 12.23
C ASN A 35 -1.91 -4.87 11.95
N THR A 36 -2.69 -4.21 11.08
CA THR A 36 -2.49 -2.79 10.78
C THR A 36 -3.20 -1.92 11.80
N LYS A 37 -2.51 -0.86 12.22
CA LYS A 37 -3.08 0.14 13.15
C LYS A 37 -4.10 1.00 12.42
N LYS A 38 -5.19 1.34 13.12
CA LYS A 38 -6.14 2.33 12.62
C LYS A 38 -5.50 3.72 12.63
N LEU A 39 -5.97 4.57 11.69
CA LEU A 39 -5.57 5.97 11.61
C LEU A 39 -5.85 6.70 12.94
N CYS A 40 -4.82 7.25 13.55
CA CYS A 40 -4.92 8.04 14.77
C CYS A 40 -5.29 9.49 14.48
N SER A 41 -5.93 10.15 15.45
CA SER A 41 -6.08 11.61 15.38
C SER A 41 -4.73 12.28 15.55
N ARG A 42 -4.48 13.35 14.80
CA ARG A 42 -3.27 14.16 14.96
C ARG A 42 -3.29 14.88 16.31
N VAL A 43 -2.14 14.92 16.98
CA VAL A 43 -1.96 15.65 18.23
C VAL A 43 -2.13 17.16 18.01
N SER A 44 -1.73 17.66 16.83
CA SER A 44 -1.88 19.05 16.43
C SER A 44 -2.48 19.11 15.01
N PRO A 45 -3.81 19.12 14.89
CA PRO A 45 -4.45 19.16 13.58
C PRO A 45 -4.14 20.51 12.91
N HIS A 46 -3.78 20.47 11.64
CA HIS A 46 -3.68 21.67 10.82
C HIS A 46 -5.05 22.38 10.74
N SER A 47 -5.03 23.71 10.67
CA SER A 47 -6.27 24.48 10.40
C SER A 47 -6.95 23.92 9.15
N PRO A 48 -8.29 23.84 9.11
CA PRO A 48 -9.05 23.41 7.91
C PRO A 48 -8.69 24.21 6.65
N SER A 49 -8.22 25.45 6.80
CA SER A 49 -7.80 26.33 5.71
C SER A 49 -6.34 26.10 5.27
N HIS A 50 -5.58 25.23 5.96
CA HIS A 50 -4.19 24.98 5.61
C HIS A 50 -4.11 24.04 4.38
N PRO A 51 -3.26 24.35 3.38
CA PRO A 51 -3.05 23.45 2.24
C PRO A 51 -2.62 22.05 2.70
N LYS A 52 -3.16 21.02 2.07
CA LYS A 52 -2.81 19.63 2.37
C LYS A 52 -1.57 19.21 1.60
N THR A 53 -0.69 18.49 2.27
CA THR A 53 0.53 17.95 1.68
C THR A 53 0.39 16.46 1.43
N LEU A 54 0.51 16.05 0.17
CA LEU A 54 0.63 14.66 -0.25
C LEU A 54 2.07 14.38 -0.65
N VAL A 55 2.66 13.33 -0.11
CA VAL A 55 4.00 12.85 -0.48
C VAL A 55 3.86 11.51 -1.19
N CYS A 56 4.32 11.46 -2.43
CA CYS A 56 4.48 10.24 -3.19
C CYS A 56 5.94 9.77 -3.03
N HIS A 57 6.12 8.66 -2.33
CA HIS A 57 7.42 8.15 -1.93
C HIS A 57 7.84 6.96 -2.78
N ASP A 58 8.85 7.16 -3.63
CA ASP A 58 9.44 6.13 -4.46
C ASP A 58 10.63 5.47 -3.74
N MET A 59 10.49 4.19 -3.44
CA MET A 59 11.50 3.32 -2.80
C MET A 59 12.34 2.56 -3.83
N LYS A 60 12.86 3.21 -4.87
CA LYS A 60 13.61 2.53 -5.95
C LYS A 60 12.83 1.38 -6.60
N GLY A 61 11.55 1.62 -6.92
CA GLY A 61 10.65 0.60 -7.42
C GLY A 61 9.90 -0.19 -6.34
N GLY A 62 10.15 0.08 -5.07
CA GLY A 62 9.46 -0.51 -3.93
C GLY A 62 9.91 -1.93 -3.55
N TYR A 63 9.37 -2.42 -2.46
CA TYR A 63 9.52 -3.81 -1.98
C TYR A 63 10.97 -4.27 -1.78
N LEU A 64 11.78 -3.39 -1.21
CA LEU A 64 13.13 -3.71 -0.77
C LEU A 64 13.07 -4.51 0.55
N GLU A 65 13.91 -4.17 1.52
CA GLU A 65 13.88 -4.81 2.84
C GLU A 65 12.62 -4.47 3.66
N ASP A 66 11.95 -3.38 3.32
CA ASP A 66 10.71 -2.90 3.92
C ASP A 66 9.48 -3.78 3.61
N ARG A 67 9.56 -4.68 2.62
CA ARG A 67 8.50 -5.65 2.31
C ARG A 67 8.23 -6.64 3.44
N LEU A 68 9.17 -6.81 4.35
CA LEU A 68 9.04 -7.73 5.48
C LEU A 68 8.08 -7.20 6.54
N PHE A 69 7.14 -8.03 7.00
CA PHE A 69 6.18 -7.65 8.05
C PHE A 69 6.85 -7.31 9.38
N SER A 70 7.93 -7.99 9.70
CA SER A 70 8.76 -7.71 10.90
C SER A 70 9.62 -6.45 10.77
N GLY A 71 9.60 -5.79 9.61
CA GLY A 71 10.51 -4.71 9.28
C GLY A 71 11.93 -5.17 8.99
N SER A 72 12.79 -4.24 8.57
CA SER A 72 14.20 -4.51 8.29
C SER A 72 15.03 -4.53 9.58
N LYS A 73 15.91 -5.54 9.70
CA LYS A 73 16.96 -5.57 10.73
C LYS A 73 18.19 -4.75 10.33
N ASN A 74 18.25 -4.30 9.08
CA ASN A 74 19.35 -3.47 8.57
C ASN A 74 19.27 -2.08 9.19
N LYS A 75 20.31 -1.68 9.94
CA LYS A 75 20.38 -0.37 10.58
C LYS A 75 20.53 0.76 9.59
N ASP A 76 21.08 0.47 8.39
CA ASP A 76 21.32 1.43 7.33
C ASP A 76 20.16 1.50 6.32
N ALA A 77 19.07 0.74 6.53
CA ALA A 77 17.88 0.82 5.71
C ALA A 77 17.25 2.21 5.79
N TYR A 78 16.75 2.69 4.66
CA TYR A 78 16.08 3.99 4.59
C TYR A 78 14.92 4.09 5.58
N ARG A 79 14.81 5.25 6.24
CA ARG A 79 13.74 5.57 7.19
C ARG A 79 13.19 6.95 6.91
N PHE A 80 11.88 7.08 6.91
CA PHE A 80 11.19 8.35 6.76
C PHE A 80 10.78 8.90 8.14
N TYR A 81 11.13 10.16 8.43
CA TYR A 81 10.92 10.76 9.75
C TYR A 81 9.96 11.98 9.75
N HIS A 82 9.69 12.58 8.58
CA HIS A 82 9.01 13.87 8.50
C HIS A 82 7.48 13.77 8.44
N TRP A 83 6.90 12.86 9.21
CA TRP A 83 5.46 12.58 9.24
C TRP A 83 4.61 13.79 9.65
N SER A 84 5.12 14.70 10.52
CA SER A 84 4.39 15.87 10.99
C SER A 84 4.08 16.88 9.88
N GLY A 85 4.87 16.89 8.82
CA GLY A 85 4.74 17.85 7.71
C GLY A 85 3.80 17.39 6.59
N ILE A 86 3.21 16.19 6.67
CA ILE A 86 2.40 15.61 5.59
C ILE A 86 1.03 15.16 6.07
N ASP A 87 0.04 15.18 5.19
CA ASP A 87 -1.33 14.74 5.46
C ASP A 87 -1.63 13.38 4.84
N THR A 88 -0.99 13.08 3.70
CA THR A 88 -1.19 11.84 2.96
C THR A 88 0.13 11.31 2.45
N PHE A 89 0.37 10.03 2.67
CA PHE A 89 1.55 9.31 2.21
C PHE A 89 1.15 8.28 1.16
N VAL A 90 1.89 8.25 0.05
CA VAL A 90 1.73 7.27 -1.02
C VAL A 90 3.01 6.46 -1.12
N TYR A 91 2.91 5.15 -0.95
CA TYR A 91 3.99 4.24 -1.27
C TYR A 91 3.93 3.92 -2.76
N PHE A 92 4.95 4.36 -3.49
CA PHE A 92 4.97 4.26 -4.93
C PHE A 92 5.84 3.09 -5.41
N SER A 93 5.34 2.37 -6.40
CA SER A 93 6.13 1.45 -7.22
C SER A 93 5.60 1.48 -8.65
N HIS A 94 6.38 0.98 -9.61
CA HIS A 94 5.98 0.88 -11.02
C HIS A 94 5.15 -0.38 -11.33
N HIS A 95 4.66 -1.08 -10.31
CA HIS A 95 3.80 -2.24 -10.49
C HIS A 95 2.33 -1.83 -10.63
N PHE A 96 1.53 -2.68 -11.28
CA PHE A 96 0.11 -2.42 -11.58
C PHE A 96 -0.68 -2.01 -10.33
N VAL A 97 -0.64 -2.83 -9.27
CA VAL A 97 -1.26 -2.50 -7.97
C VAL A 97 -0.22 -2.56 -6.88
N THR A 98 0.04 -1.42 -6.26
CA THR A 98 1.00 -1.32 -5.15
C THR A 98 0.27 -1.34 -3.82
N ILE A 99 0.52 -2.40 -3.03
CA ILE A 99 0.00 -2.57 -1.68
C ILE A 99 1.14 -2.25 -0.70
N HIS A 100 0.88 -1.39 0.28
CA HIS A 100 1.92 -0.98 1.22
C HIS A 100 2.38 -2.11 2.12
N PRO A 101 3.69 -2.20 2.41
CA PRO A 101 4.15 -2.97 3.54
C PRO A 101 3.54 -2.46 4.86
N PRO A 102 3.13 -3.35 5.78
CA PRO A 102 2.40 -2.98 7.01
C PRO A 102 3.14 -1.97 7.90
N GLY A 103 4.48 -1.99 7.88
CA GLY A 103 5.30 -1.05 8.62
C GLY A 103 5.05 0.41 8.23
N TRP A 104 4.85 0.69 6.93
CA TRP A 104 4.54 2.03 6.43
C TRP A 104 3.14 2.48 6.86
N ILE A 105 2.13 1.60 6.73
CA ILE A 105 0.75 1.88 7.17
C ILE A 105 0.75 2.19 8.66
N ASN A 106 1.34 1.33 9.48
CA ASN A 106 1.35 1.48 10.94
C ASN A 106 2.05 2.76 11.39
N THR A 107 3.16 3.12 10.75
CA THR A 107 3.89 4.34 11.09
C THR A 107 3.12 5.59 10.67
N ALA A 108 2.61 5.64 9.44
CA ALA A 108 1.80 6.76 8.97
C ALA A 108 0.56 6.97 9.84
N HIS A 109 -0.19 5.90 10.14
CA HIS A 109 -1.39 5.96 10.98
C HIS A 109 -1.09 6.39 12.42
N HIS A 110 0.04 5.97 12.98
CA HIS A 110 0.47 6.43 14.30
C HIS A 110 0.64 7.96 14.34
N HIS A 111 1.07 8.56 13.25
CA HIS A 111 1.24 10.00 13.09
C HIS A 111 0.00 10.74 12.55
N GLY A 112 -1.14 10.04 12.39
CA GLY A 112 -2.37 10.61 11.84
C GLY A 112 -2.28 10.98 10.36
N VAL A 113 -1.42 10.28 9.61
CA VAL A 113 -1.23 10.47 8.17
C VAL A 113 -1.98 9.38 7.42
N LYS A 114 -2.80 9.78 6.43
CA LYS A 114 -3.51 8.86 5.54
C LYS A 114 -2.53 8.15 4.61
N VAL A 115 -2.90 6.95 4.17
CA VAL A 115 -2.07 6.13 3.28
C VAL A 115 -2.86 5.77 2.03
N LEU A 116 -2.25 5.95 0.85
CA LEU A 116 -2.84 5.56 -0.43
C LEU A 116 -1.93 4.58 -1.17
N GLY A 117 -2.50 3.48 -1.65
CA GLY A 117 -1.88 2.59 -2.61
C GLY A 117 -1.77 3.23 -3.99
N THR A 118 -1.10 2.59 -4.94
CA THR A 118 -1.08 3.05 -6.32
C THR A 118 -1.67 2.02 -7.27
N LEU A 119 -2.45 2.52 -8.24
CA LEU A 119 -2.94 1.78 -9.39
C LEU A 119 -2.33 2.43 -10.64
N ILE A 120 -1.44 1.73 -11.31
CA ILE A 120 -0.65 2.30 -12.41
C ILE A 120 -0.75 1.42 -13.65
N THR A 121 -1.07 2.02 -14.79
CA THR A 121 -0.99 1.37 -16.09
C THR A 121 -0.02 2.16 -16.98
N GLU A 122 1.23 1.72 -16.99
CA GLU A 122 2.30 2.35 -17.78
C GLU A 122 2.83 1.36 -18.80
N TRP A 123 3.39 1.89 -19.89
CA TRP A 123 3.97 1.14 -21.01
C TRP A 123 2.97 0.19 -21.69
N ASP A 124 3.43 -0.64 -22.59
CA ASP A 124 2.59 -1.54 -23.39
C ASP A 124 1.83 -2.57 -22.54
N GLU A 125 2.48 -3.09 -21.48
CA GLU A 125 1.83 -4.02 -20.55
C GLU A 125 0.69 -3.34 -19.81
N GLY A 126 0.92 -2.11 -19.32
CA GLY A 126 -0.12 -1.31 -18.67
C GLY A 126 -1.26 -0.95 -19.61
N ALA A 127 -0.97 -0.64 -20.87
CA ALA A 127 -2.00 -0.37 -21.86
C ALA A 127 -2.93 -1.58 -22.07
N ASN A 128 -2.37 -2.80 -22.15
CA ASN A 128 -3.14 -4.04 -22.25
C ASN A 128 -4.03 -4.27 -21.02
N ILE A 129 -3.50 -4.01 -19.81
CA ILE A 129 -4.29 -4.09 -18.59
C ILE A 129 -5.41 -3.06 -18.58
N CYS A 130 -5.12 -1.82 -19.00
CA CYS A 130 -6.08 -0.73 -19.08
C CYS A 130 -7.23 -1.07 -20.02
N GLN A 131 -6.94 -1.67 -21.19
CA GLN A 131 -7.96 -2.15 -22.11
C GLN A 131 -8.87 -3.21 -21.48
N LYS A 132 -8.33 -4.19 -20.77
CA LYS A 132 -9.12 -5.20 -20.06
C LYS A 132 -9.98 -4.58 -18.95
N MET A 133 -9.40 -3.69 -18.16
CA MET A 133 -10.04 -3.01 -17.03
C MET A 133 -11.21 -2.13 -17.50
N LEU A 134 -11.04 -1.40 -18.60
CA LEU A 134 -12.01 -0.44 -19.13
C LEU A 134 -12.88 -1.03 -20.25
N ALA A 135 -12.86 -2.34 -20.47
CA ALA A 135 -13.58 -2.99 -21.56
C ALA A 135 -15.11 -2.82 -21.47
N ASN A 136 -15.66 -2.82 -20.25
CA ASN A 136 -17.09 -2.65 -19.99
C ASN A 136 -17.34 -2.30 -18.51
N GLU A 137 -18.59 -2.02 -18.14
CA GLU A 137 -18.97 -1.64 -16.79
C GLU A 137 -18.68 -2.75 -15.75
N ASP A 138 -18.85 -4.02 -16.12
CA ASP A 138 -18.62 -5.16 -15.23
C ASP A 138 -17.13 -5.28 -14.87
N SER A 139 -16.24 -5.10 -15.85
CA SER A 139 -14.79 -5.13 -15.60
C SER A 139 -14.33 -3.98 -14.71
N VAL A 140 -14.89 -2.77 -14.92
CA VAL A 140 -14.63 -1.62 -14.04
C VAL A 140 -15.14 -1.90 -12.63
N ALA A 141 -16.37 -2.41 -12.48
CA ALA A 141 -16.96 -2.74 -11.19
C ALA A 141 -16.15 -3.83 -10.45
N ALA A 142 -15.69 -4.85 -11.16
CA ALA A 142 -14.83 -5.88 -10.61
C ALA A 142 -13.50 -5.31 -10.10
N CYS A 143 -12.84 -4.46 -10.90
CA CYS A 143 -11.62 -3.76 -10.49
C CYS A 143 -11.83 -2.96 -9.20
N VAL A 144 -12.82 -2.07 -9.19
CA VAL A 144 -13.13 -1.22 -8.03
C VAL A 144 -13.44 -2.06 -6.80
N SER A 145 -14.25 -3.13 -6.95
CA SER A 145 -14.59 -4.04 -5.87
C SER A 145 -13.34 -4.67 -5.24
N GLN A 146 -12.39 -5.14 -6.05
CA GLN A 146 -11.15 -5.74 -5.56
C GLN A 146 -10.25 -4.69 -4.88
N LEU A 147 -10.10 -3.50 -5.48
CA LEU A 147 -9.32 -2.43 -4.87
C LEU A 147 -9.88 -2.02 -3.50
N VAL A 148 -11.21 -1.93 -3.36
CA VAL A 148 -11.87 -1.65 -2.07
C VAL A 148 -11.61 -2.78 -1.06
N LYS A 149 -11.70 -4.05 -1.48
CA LYS A 149 -11.39 -5.19 -0.61
C LYS A 149 -9.95 -5.16 -0.11
N ILE A 150 -8.99 -4.89 -1.00
CA ILE A 150 -7.57 -4.78 -0.66
C ILE A 150 -7.34 -3.65 0.35
N ALA A 151 -7.87 -2.45 0.10
CA ALA A 151 -7.73 -1.31 0.98
C ALA A 151 -8.30 -1.60 2.37
N ASN A 152 -9.50 -2.19 2.45
CA ASN A 152 -10.12 -2.58 3.71
C ASN A 152 -9.33 -3.65 4.46
N TYR A 153 -8.83 -4.65 3.75
CA TYR A 153 -8.05 -5.74 4.35
C TYR A 153 -6.75 -5.24 4.99
N HIS A 154 -6.03 -4.35 4.28
CA HIS A 154 -4.79 -3.76 4.75
C HIS A 154 -4.99 -2.49 5.59
N SER A 155 -6.24 -2.00 5.72
CA SER A 155 -6.63 -0.84 6.53
C SER A 155 -5.94 0.47 6.10
N PHE A 156 -5.94 0.78 4.79
CA PHE A 156 -5.49 2.06 4.27
C PHE A 156 -6.61 2.80 3.51
N GLU A 157 -6.45 4.12 3.27
CA GLU A 157 -7.59 5.00 2.96
C GLU A 157 -7.98 5.08 1.49
N GLY A 158 -7.21 4.53 0.57
CA GLY A 158 -7.58 4.59 -0.85
C GLY A 158 -6.41 4.46 -1.82
N TRP A 159 -6.58 5.00 -3.03
CA TRP A 159 -5.69 4.76 -4.15
C TRP A 159 -5.32 6.05 -4.89
N LEU A 160 -4.07 6.17 -5.28
CA LEU A 160 -3.60 7.10 -6.31
C LEU A 160 -3.59 6.36 -7.65
N SER A 161 -4.42 6.80 -8.59
CA SER A 161 -4.51 6.17 -9.92
C SER A 161 -3.76 6.98 -10.96
N ILE A 162 -2.89 6.32 -11.72
CA ILE A 162 -2.13 6.87 -12.84
C ILE A 162 -2.40 5.96 -14.04
N LEU A 163 -3.37 6.37 -14.87
CA LEU A 163 -3.77 5.63 -16.06
C LEU A 163 -3.22 6.35 -17.29
N LYS A 164 -2.50 5.63 -18.14
CA LYS A 164 -1.91 6.14 -19.39
C LYS A 164 -2.31 5.28 -20.58
#